data_3cb9ed72b206aeb326f689a0d88db8d7
#
_entry.id   3cb9ed72b206aeb326f689a0d88db8d7
#
_cell.length_a   1.000
_cell.length_b   1.000
_cell.length_c   1.000
_cell.angle_alpha   90.00
_cell.angle_beta   90.00
_cell.angle_gamma   90.00
#
_symmetry.space_group_name_H-M   'P 1'
#
loop_
_entity.id
_entity.type
_entity.pdbx_description
1 polymer ?
#
loop_
_entity_poly.entity_id
_entity_poly.type
_entity_poly.pdbx_seq_one_letter_code
_entity_poly.pdbx_strand_id
1 'polypeptide(L)'
;VKRLAVIIAGLSVAACQTTAEPRIEVREVLTPVAVKCATDPGPRPEYPDTDAAIAGAPNVFELAKLYRAGRGLRIAREAVLEASVAGCR
;
A
#
# COMPACT_ATOMS: atom_id res chain seq x y z
N VAL A 1 -42.51 -52.34 -17.90
CA VAL A 1 -42.61 -51.11 -17.07
C VAL A 1 -41.80 -51.23 -15.79
N LYS A 2 -41.85 -52.35 -15.07
CA LYS A 2 -41.08 -52.58 -13.84
C LYS A 2 -39.53 -52.60 -14.07
N ARG A 3 -39.12 -53.13 -15.20
CA ARG A 3 -37.69 -53.20 -15.54
C ARG A 3 -37.09 -51.82 -15.94
N LEU A 4 -37.90 -50.98 -16.54
CA LEU A 4 -37.52 -49.60 -16.89
C LEU A 4 -37.35 -48.71 -15.64
N ALA A 5 -38.22 -48.87 -14.65
CA ALA A 5 -38.17 -48.13 -13.39
C ALA A 5 -36.87 -48.44 -12.60
N VAL A 6 -36.41 -49.69 -12.62
CA VAL A 6 -35.16 -50.10 -11.95
C VAL A 6 -33.91 -49.48 -12.61
N ILE A 7 -33.90 -49.36 -13.94
CA ILE A 7 -32.79 -48.77 -14.68
C ILE A 7 -32.69 -47.26 -14.38
N ILE A 8 -33.81 -46.54 -14.30
CA ILE A 8 -33.85 -45.11 -13.99
C ILE A 8 -33.37 -44.84 -12.56
N ALA A 9 -33.74 -45.70 -11.60
CA ALA A 9 -33.27 -45.57 -10.22
C ALA A 9 -31.78 -45.83 -10.06
N GLY A 10 -31.21 -46.73 -10.87
CA GLY A 10 -29.74 -47.00 -10.87
C GLY A 10 -28.90 -45.88 -11.41
N LEU A 11 -29.39 -45.11 -12.40
CA LEU A 11 -28.64 -43.97 -12.96
C LEU A 11 -28.61 -42.75 -12.00
N SER A 12 -29.57 -42.61 -11.14
CA SER A 12 -29.68 -41.49 -10.22
C SER A 12 -28.63 -41.53 -9.08
N VAL A 13 -28.16 -42.72 -8.74
CA VAL A 13 -27.16 -42.89 -7.65
C VAL A 13 -25.73 -42.64 -8.13
N ALA A 14 -25.44 -42.83 -9.42
CA ALA A 14 -24.10 -42.62 -9.97
C ALA A 14 -23.70 -41.14 -10.05
N ALA A 15 -24.67 -40.21 -10.04
CA ALA A 15 -24.42 -38.78 -10.11
C ALA A 15 -23.88 -38.13 -8.79
N CYS A 16 -24.00 -38.86 -7.66
CA CYS A 16 -23.61 -38.32 -6.34
C CYS A 16 -22.23 -38.74 -5.87
N GLN A 17 -21.44 -39.42 -6.70
CA GLN A 17 -20.11 -39.95 -6.31
C GLN A 17 -18.91 -39.14 -6.81
N THR A 18 -19.10 -37.93 -7.33
CA THR A 18 -18.03 -37.04 -7.59
C THR A 18 -17.54 -36.38 -6.28
N THR A 19 -16.66 -37.09 -5.59
CA THR A 19 -15.86 -36.47 -4.52
C THR A 19 -14.97 -35.42 -5.17
N ALA A 20 -15.29 -34.15 -4.94
CA ALA A 20 -14.41 -33.06 -5.31
C ALA A 20 -13.07 -33.28 -4.59
N GLU A 21 -12.01 -33.50 -5.35
CA GLU A 21 -10.67 -33.61 -4.83
C GLU A 21 -10.32 -32.29 -4.10
N PRO A 22 -9.84 -32.33 -2.85
CA PRO A 22 -9.53 -31.10 -2.12
C PRO A 22 -8.39 -30.38 -2.84
N ARG A 23 -8.73 -29.29 -3.50
CA ARG A 23 -7.78 -28.43 -4.16
C ARG A 23 -7.05 -27.62 -3.09
N ILE A 24 -5.80 -27.97 -2.82
CA ILE A 24 -4.94 -27.18 -1.94
C ILE A 24 -4.52 -25.93 -2.72
N GLU A 25 -5.16 -24.81 -2.40
CA GLU A 25 -4.77 -23.52 -2.92
C GLU A 25 -3.63 -22.98 -2.04
N VAL A 26 -2.41 -23.08 -2.53
CA VAL A 26 -1.25 -22.49 -1.86
C VAL A 26 -1.32 -20.99 -2.09
N ARG A 27 -1.74 -20.25 -1.06
CA ARG A 27 -1.73 -18.80 -1.06
C ARG A 27 -0.38 -18.33 -0.51
N GLU A 28 0.44 -17.80 -1.38
CA GLU A 28 1.68 -17.18 -0.97
C GLU A 28 1.35 -15.85 -0.26
N VAL A 29 1.52 -15.83 1.05
CA VAL A 29 1.37 -14.62 1.84
C VAL A 29 2.75 -13.95 1.91
N LEU A 30 2.90 -12.87 1.15
CA LEU A 30 4.06 -11.99 1.25
C LEU A 30 3.99 -11.27 2.59
N THR A 31 4.74 -11.76 3.57
CA THR A 31 4.90 -11.07 4.85
C THR A 31 5.96 -9.99 4.66
N PRO A 32 5.64 -8.70 4.80
CA PRO A 32 6.64 -7.65 4.70
C PRO A 32 7.63 -7.81 5.85
N VAL A 33 8.87 -8.13 5.51
CA VAL A 33 9.99 -8.14 6.45
C VAL A 33 10.55 -6.72 6.48
N ALA A 34 10.62 -6.12 7.67
CA ALA A 34 11.25 -4.83 7.84
C ALA A 34 12.74 -4.95 7.53
N VAL A 35 13.15 -4.45 6.37
CA VAL A 35 14.56 -4.37 5.97
C VAL A 35 15.10 -3.06 6.51
N LYS A 36 16.17 -3.15 7.31
CA LYS A 36 16.87 -1.96 7.81
C LYS A 36 17.59 -1.30 6.63
N CYS A 37 17.12 -0.13 6.21
CA CYS A 37 17.76 0.64 5.16
C CYS A 37 19.05 1.27 5.66
N ALA A 38 20.14 1.11 4.91
CA ALA A 38 21.44 1.65 5.26
C ALA A 38 21.60 3.15 4.90
N THR A 39 20.63 3.73 4.18
CA THR A 39 20.67 5.11 3.73
C THR A 39 20.02 6.03 4.75
N ASP A 40 20.84 6.85 5.43
CA ASP A 40 20.36 7.92 6.30
C ASP A 40 19.99 9.14 5.42
N PRO A 41 18.73 9.61 5.44
CA PRO A 41 18.34 10.79 4.68
C PRO A 41 18.88 12.11 5.27
N GLY A 42 19.64 12.04 6.37
CA GLY A 42 20.14 13.21 7.08
C GLY A 42 19.08 13.94 7.92
N PRO A 43 19.48 14.99 8.63
CA PRO A 43 18.59 15.72 9.52
C PRO A 43 17.51 16.48 8.75
N ARG A 44 16.37 16.63 9.41
CA ARG A 44 15.27 17.42 8.88
C ARG A 44 15.66 18.89 8.80
N PRO A 45 15.45 19.58 7.66
CA PRO A 45 15.70 21.00 7.56
C PRO A 45 14.72 21.82 8.40
N GLU A 46 15.16 23.00 8.83
CA GLU A 46 14.25 23.97 9.45
C GLU A 46 13.42 24.67 8.37
N TYR A 47 12.11 24.68 8.57
CA TYR A 47 11.20 25.34 7.65
C TYR A 47 10.93 26.79 8.11
N PRO A 48 11.00 27.78 7.21
CA PRO A 48 10.79 29.18 7.56
C PRO A 48 9.34 29.55 7.84
N ASP A 49 8.38 28.75 7.34
CA ASP A 49 6.94 28.97 7.49
C ASP A 49 6.38 28.37 8.79
N THR A 50 6.97 28.73 9.91
CA THR A 50 6.44 28.37 11.23
C THR A 50 5.16 29.16 11.54
N ASP A 51 4.35 28.66 12.46
CA ASP A 51 3.12 29.34 12.88
C ASP A 51 3.41 30.77 13.38
N ALA A 52 4.50 30.96 14.10
CA ALA A 52 4.94 32.27 14.58
C ALA A 52 5.34 33.20 13.42
N ALA A 53 6.09 32.70 12.43
CA ALA A 53 6.48 33.49 11.26
C ALA A 53 5.28 33.87 10.40
N ILE A 54 4.32 32.97 10.22
CA ILE A 54 3.08 33.22 9.50
C ILE A 54 2.23 34.28 10.22
N ALA A 55 2.07 34.14 11.53
CA ALA A 55 1.32 35.11 12.34
C ALA A 55 1.98 36.49 12.38
N GLY A 56 3.31 36.54 12.29
CA GLY A 56 4.10 37.78 12.28
C GLY A 56 4.31 38.41 10.91
N ALA A 57 3.81 37.83 9.83
CA ALA A 57 3.97 38.36 8.48
C ALA A 57 3.26 39.71 8.33
N PRO A 58 3.97 40.78 7.91
CA PRO A 58 3.41 42.14 7.89
C PRO A 58 2.41 42.37 6.75
N ASN A 59 2.48 41.56 5.68
CA ASN A 59 1.61 41.68 4.52
C ASN A 59 1.54 40.34 3.73
N VAL A 60 0.62 40.30 2.75
CA VAL A 60 0.37 39.13 1.93
C VAL A 60 1.61 38.71 1.10
N PHE A 61 2.43 39.64 0.68
CA PHE A 61 3.62 39.33 -0.11
C PHE A 61 4.67 38.60 0.73
N GLU A 62 4.90 39.06 1.95
CA GLU A 62 5.82 38.39 2.88
C GLU A 62 5.28 37.03 3.31
N LEU A 63 3.98 36.92 3.52
CA LEU A 63 3.32 35.64 3.79
C LEU A 63 3.50 34.65 2.62
N ALA A 64 3.31 35.10 1.39
CA ALA A 64 3.51 34.28 0.19
C ALA A 64 4.96 33.83 0.03
N LYS A 65 5.94 34.66 0.37
CA LYS A 65 7.36 34.28 0.36
C LYS A 65 7.66 33.18 1.37
N LEU A 66 7.10 33.27 2.58
CA LEU A 66 7.26 32.25 3.62
C LEU A 66 6.73 30.89 3.16
N TYR A 67 5.53 30.85 2.64
CA TYR A 67 4.92 29.63 2.11
C TYR A 67 5.70 29.04 0.94
N ARG A 68 6.16 29.90 0.03
CA ARG A 68 6.94 29.47 -1.13
C ARG A 68 8.29 28.87 -0.70
N ALA A 69 8.98 29.50 0.24
CA ALA A 69 10.24 29.01 0.78
C ALA A 69 10.05 27.68 1.52
N GLY A 70 9.05 27.58 2.37
CA GLY A 70 8.70 26.35 3.09
C GLY A 70 8.33 25.21 2.16
N ARG A 71 7.55 25.49 1.13
CA ARG A 71 7.18 24.49 0.11
C ARG A 71 8.39 23.97 -0.65
N GLY A 72 9.28 24.87 -1.06
CA GLY A 72 10.51 24.48 -1.77
C GLY A 72 11.38 23.51 -0.95
N LEU A 73 11.54 23.80 0.33
CA LEU A 73 12.29 22.94 1.24
C LEU A 73 11.60 21.58 1.47
N ARG A 74 10.28 21.55 1.53
CA ARG A 74 9.51 20.28 1.67
C ARG A 74 9.62 19.43 0.42
N ILE A 75 9.54 20.01 -0.77
CA ILE A 75 9.70 19.31 -2.03
C ILE A 75 11.12 18.72 -2.12
N ALA A 76 12.14 19.47 -1.77
CA ALA A 76 13.51 18.98 -1.74
C ALA A 76 13.70 17.85 -0.71
N ARG A 77 13.10 17.97 0.47
CA ARG A 77 13.15 16.93 1.50
C ARG A 77 12.44 15.66 1.07
N GLU A 78 11.27 15.78 0.44
CA GLU A 78 10.52 14.65 -0.11
C GLU A 78 11.36 13.88 -1.12
N ALA A 79 12.03 14.56 -2.05
CA ALA A 79 12.91 13.93 -3.02
C ALA A 79 14.05 13.13 -2.35
N VAL A 80 14.65 13.65 -1.28
CA VAL A 80 15.66 12.94 -0.51
C VAL A 80 15.09 11.71 0.19
N LEU A 81 13.90 11.83 0.79
CA LEU A 81 13.23 10.72 1.46
C LEU A 81 12.81 9.62 0.48
N GLU A 82 12.28 9.99 -0.69
CA GLU A 82 11.94 9.04 -1.75
C GLU A 82 13.16 8.30 -2.27
N ALA A 83 14.28 9.00 -2.47
CA ALA A 83 15.54 8.39 -2.88
C ALA A 83 16.06 7.39 -1.83
N SER A 84 15.96 7.71 -0.54
CA SER A 84 16.38 6.80 0.53
C SER A 84 15.46 5.58 0.64
N VAL A 85 14.16 5.74 0.45
CA VAL A 85 13.20 4.61 0.40
C VAL A 85 13.43 3.75 -0.84
N ALA A 86 13.71 4.34 -2.00
CA ALA A 86 14.00 3.60 -3.22
C ALA A 86 15.22 2.68 -3.08
N GLY A 87 16.23 3.07 -2.28
CA GLY A 87 17.37 2.23 -1.93
C GLY A 87 17.03 1.00 -1.08
N CYS A 88 15.82 0.92 -0.55
CA CYS A 88 15.32 -0.16 0.31
C CYS A 88 14.45 -1.20 -0.41
N ARG A 89 14.24 -1.04 -1.68
CA ARG A 89 13.39 -1.93 -2.49
C ARG A 89 14.18 -3.04 -3.15
#